data_a037dcc8396d5cd5435e9bbbed36d746
#
_entry.id   a037dcc8396d5cd5435e9bbbed36d746
#
_cell.length_a   1.000
_cell.length_b   1.000
_cell.length_c   1.000
_cell.angle_alpha   90.00
_cell.angle_beta   90.00
_cell.angle_gamma   90.00
#
_symmetry.space_group_name_H-M   'P 1'
#
loop_
_entity.id
_entity.type
_entity.pdbx_description
1 polymer ?
#
loop_
_entity_poly.entity_id
_entity_poly.type
_entity_poly.pdbx_seq_one_letter_code
_entity_poly.pdbx_strand_id
1 'polypeptide(L)'
;MKKFVMSYSCGKDSTLALYRMIKKGNTPAALLVTVNKEENRSWFHGIPENLIKEVSKSLNIPLILVETKGNDYESKFTEALIKAKDSLGIHSCVFGDIDLEAHREWCTARCNEAGIEANFPLWQENREELVYEFIDSGFKTVIKNVKLECMGEDFLGKVLTREVVKDIKETGSDACGENGEYHTFVYDGTFVEFVAYFLGYKFWYKIITINFKLCIHYSFEISF
;
A
#
# COMPACT_ATOMS: atom_id res chain seq x y z
N MET A 1 -2.43 24.65 -3.58
CA MET A 1 -1.81 23.32 -3.49
C MET A 1 -1.59 23.00 -2.01
N LYS A 2 -2.25 21.95 -1.49
CA LYS A 2 -2.03 21.53 -0.10
C LYS A 2 -0.94 20.43 -0.10
N LYS A 3 -0.02 20.51 0.88
CA LYS A 3 0.97 19.46 1.10
C LYS A 3 0.37 18.36 1.95
N PHE A 4 0.66 17.11 1.60
CA PHE A 4 0.20 15.94 2.34
C PHE A 4 1.29 14.89 2.49
N VAL A 5 1.17 14.03 3.48
CA VAL A 5 1.91 12.77 3.59
C VAL A 5 0.99 11.64 3.14
N MET A 6 1.53 10.69 2.38
CA MET A 6 0.79 9.49 1.96
C MET A 6 1.13 8.32 2.88
N SER A 7 0.15 7.75 3.59
CA SER A 7 0.28 6.44 4.21
C SER A 7 0.37 5.39 3.10
N TYR A 8 1.58 4.88 2.85
CA TYR A 8 1.88 4.17 1.61
C TYR A 8 2.26 2.71 1.85
N SER A 9 1.50 1.80 1.27
CA SER A 9 1.73 0.35 1.40
C SER A 9 2.48 -0.27 0.22
N CYS A 10 2.77 0.49 -0.83
CA CYS A 10 3.21 0.02 -2.15
C CYS A 10 2.17 -0.84 -2.90
N GLY A 11 0.94 -0.93 -2.40
CA GLY A 11 -0.17 -1.63 -3.03
C GLY A 11 -1.00 -0.74 -3.96
N LYS A 12 -1.93 -1.36 -4.67
CA LYS A 12 -2.77 -0.69 -5.68
C LYS A 12 -3.58 0.49 -5.13
N ASP A 13 -4.21 0.32 -3.94
CA ASP A 13 -5.13 1.32 -3.38
C ASP A 13 -4.39 2.57 -2.91
N SER A 14 -3.29 2.39 -2.15
CA SER A 14 -2.45 3.51 -1.76
C SER A 14 -1.84 4.24 -2.96
N THR A 15 -1.52 3.52 -4.04
CA THR A 15 -1.01 4.11 -5.29
C THR A 15 -2.11 4.89 -6.02
N LEU A 16 -3.32 4.35 -6.10
CA LEU A 16 -4.46 5.05 -6.73
C LEU A 16 -4.85 6.30 -5.93
N ALA A 17 -4.86 6.23 -4.60
CA ALA A 17 -5.11 7.37 -3.73
C ALA A 17 -4.08 8.48 -3.95
N LEU A 18 -2.78 8.13 -3.98
CA LEU A 18 -1.69 9.06 -4.30
C LEU A 18 -1.88 9.71 -5.67
N TYR A 19 -2.19 8.92 -6.69
CA TYR A 19 -2.46 9.39 -8.04
C TYR A 19 -3.59 10.41 -8.11
N ARG A 20 -4.73 10.11 -7.50
CA ARG A 20 -5.87 11.01 -7.45
C ARG A 20 -5.54 12.35 -6.76
N MET A 21 -4.75 12.30 -5.67
CA MET A 21 -4.34 13.51 -4.97
C MET A 21 -3.41 14.40 -5.82
N ILE A 22 -2.46 13.79 -6.53
CA ILE A 22 -1.58 14.52 -7.44
C ILE A 22 -2.37 15.11 -8.61
N LYS A 23 -3.28 14.33 -9.22
CA LYS A 23 -4.16 14.84 -10.29
C LYS A 23 -5.05 16.00 -9.86
N LYS A 24 -5.45 16.06 -8.58
CA LYS A 24 -6.18 17.20 -7.98
C LYS A 24 -5.26 18.40 -7.67
N GLY A 25 -3.97 18.35 -8.07
CA GLY A 25 -3.01 19.44 -7.88
C GLY A 25 -2.43 19.53 -6.46
N ASN A 26 -2.56 18.51 -5.63
CA ASN A 26 -1.91 18.46 -4.31
C ASN A 26 -0.48 17.90 -4.42
N THR A 27 0.37 18.28 -3.46
CA THR A 27 1.80 17.90 -3.48
C THR A 27 2.10 16.89 -2.38
N PRO A 28 2.53 15.65 -2.74
CA PRO A 28 3.01 14.70 -1.76
C PRO A 28 4.35 15.19 -1.18
N ALA A 29 4.40 15.42 0.12
CA ALA A 29 5.61 15.84 0.81
C ALA A 29 6.48 14.66 1.20
N ALA A 30 5.87 13.52 1.51
CA ALA A 30 6.55 12.26 1.78
C ALA A 30 5.61 11.05 1.65
N LEU A 31 6.21 9.87 1.44
CA LEU A 31 5.58 8.57 1.67
C LEU A 31 5.88 8.14 3.11
N LEU A 32 4.87 7.81 3.89
CA LEU A 32 5.01 7.25 5.23
C LEU A 32 4.73 5.76 5.14
N VAL A 33 5.71 4.94 5.51
CA VAL A 33 5.61 3.48 5.47
C VAL A 33 5.97 2.92 6.83
N THR A 34 5.07 2.15 7.42
CA THR A 34 5.33 1.42 8.66
C THR A 34 6.05 0.12 8.37
N VAL A 35 7.12 -0.14 9.08
CA VAL A 35 7.95 -1.35 8.93
C VAL A 35 8.07 -2.10 10.24
N ASN A 36 8.00 -3.43 10.15
CA ASN A 36 8.36 -4.30 11.25
C ASN A 36 9.88 -4.28 11.41
N LYS A 37 10.35 -3.77 12.55
CA LYS A 37 11.78 -3.62 12.82
C LYS A 37 12.54 -4.95 12.85
N GLU A 38 11.89 -6.03 13.25
CA GLU A 38 12.52 -7.34 13.40
C GLU A 38 12.65 -8.05 12.05
N GLU A 39 11.68 -7.81 11.14
CA GLU A 39 11.63 -8.45 9.83
C GLU A 39 12.20 -7.58 8.70
N ASN A 40 12.44 -6.29 8.94
CA ASN A 40 12.90 -5.31 7.94
C ASN A 40 11.99 -5.24 6.69
N ARG A 41 10.67 -5.28 6.91
CA ARG A 41 9.65 -5.21 5.86
C ARG A 41 8.39 -4.49 6.34
N SER A 42 7.57 -3.98 5.40
CA SER A 42 6.30 -3.34 5.74
C SER A 42 5.35 -4.31 6.41
N TRP A 43 4.53 -3.80 7.35
CA TRP A 43 3.63 -4.62 8.17
C TRP A 43 2.64 -5.43 7.33
N PHE A 44 1.78 -4.78 6.56
CA PHE A 44 0.66 -5.46 5.90
C PHE A 44 1.06 -6.19 4.62
N HIS A 45 1.86 -5.56 3.77
CA HIS A 45 2.24 -6.12 2.48
C HIS A 45 3.57 -6.90 2.52
N GLY A 46 4.32 -6.85 3.63
CA GLY A 46 5.59 -7.54 3.76
C GLY A 46 6.62 -7.14 2.71
N ILE A 47 6.63 -5.88 2.27
CA ILE A 47 7.58 -5.37 1.28
C ILE A 47 8.92 -5.12 1.95
N PRO A 48 10.04 -5.67 1.44
CA PRO A 48 11.38 -5.42 1.99
C PRO A 48 11.74 -3.94 1.98
N GLU A 49 12.41 -3.47 3.05
CA GLU A 49 12.74 -2.05 3.23
C GLU A 49 13.58 -1.48 2.09
N ASN A 50 14.53 -2.26 1.56
CA ASN A 50 15.34 -1.83 0.41
C ASN A 50 14.47 -1.58 -0.83
N LEU A 51 13.41 -2.37 -1.04
CA LEU A 51 12.49 -2.17 -2.15
C LEU A 51 11.60 -0.94 -1.94
N ILE A 52 11.15 -0.69 -0.70
CA ILE A 52 10.42 0.54 -0.35
C ILE A 52 11.26 1.79 -0.66
N LYS A 53 12.56 1.75 -0.36
CA LYS A 53 13.50 2.84 -0.68
C LYS A 53 13.61 3.07 -2.19
N GLU A 54 13.67 1.99 -2.99
CA GLU A 54 13.71 2.13 -4.46
C GLU A 54 12.39 2.68 -5.03
N VAL A 55 11.25 2.27 -4.48
CA VAL A 55 9.93 2.86 -4.84
C VAL A 55 9.91 4.37 -4.57
N SER A 56 10.35 4.81 -3.38
CA SER A 56 10.44 6.23 -3.03
C SER A 56 11.31 7.01 -4.00
N LYS A 57 12.47 6.47 -4.39
CA LYS A 57 13.37 7.08 -5.38
C LYS A 57 12.71 7.18 -6.76
N SER A 58 12.07 6.10 -7.23
CA SER A 58 11.36 6.06 -8.50
C SER A 58 10.25 7.08 -8.60
N LEU A 59 9.48 7.24 -7.51
CA LEU A 59 8.43 8.26 -7.41
C LEU A 59 8.98 9.67 -7.21
N ASN A 60 10.26 9.80 -6.91
CA ASN A 60 10.88 11.07 -6.49
C ASN A 60 10.14 11.76 -5.34
N ILE A 61 9.63 10.96 -4.39
CA ILE A 61 8.92 11.43 -3.19
C ILE A 61 9.72 10.98 -1.96
N PRO A 62 10.08 11.89 -1.02
CA PRO A 62 10.78 11.54 0.21
C PRO A 62 10.12 10.42 0.99
N LEU A 63 10.90 9.60 1.68
CA LEU A 63 10.42 8.46 2.46
C LEU A 63 10.56 8.72 3.96
N ILE A 64 9.50 8.46 4.70
CA ILE A 64 9.48 8.38 6.16
C ILE A 64 9.23 6.92 6.53
N LEU A 65 10.25 6.24 7.05
CA LEU A 65 10.10 4.89 7.59
C LEU A 65 9.74 4.99 9.08
N VAL A 66 8.64 4.35 9.44
CA VAL A 66 8.17 4.27 10.83
C VAL A 66 8.45 2.85 11.33
N GLU A 67 9.59 2.68 11.99
CA GLU A 67 9.95 1.39 12.58
C GLU A 67 9.11 1.13 13.84
N THR A 68 8.43 -0.02 13.87
CA THR A 68 7.61 -0.44 15.01
C THR A 68 7.85 -1.91 15.36
N LYS A 69 7.47 -2.27 16.61
CA LYS A 69 7.49 -3.66 17.10
C LYS A 69 6.07 -4.22 17.30
N GLY A 70 5.05 -3.54 16.81
CA GLY A 70 3.65 -3.91 16.94
C GLY A 70 2.95 -3.22 18.10
N ASN A 71 3.38 -3.42 19.33
CA ASN A 71 2.79 -2.80 20.52
C ASN A 71 2.97 -1.26 20.60
N ASP A 72 3.90 -0.70 19.83
CA ASP A 72 4.16 0.73 19.71
C ASP A 72 3.71 1.32 18.35
N TYR A 73 2.99 0.53 17.55
CA TYR A 73 2.58 0.91 16.18
C TYR A 73 1.82 2.24 16.17
N GLU A 74 0.81 2.35 17.01
CA GLU A 74 -0.09 3.49 17.09
C GLU A 74 0.66 4.78 17.50
N SER A 75 1.41 4.73 18.60
CA SER A 75 2.18 5.87 19.08
C SER A 75 3.26 6.32 18.10
N LYS A 76 3.96 5.38 17.47
CA LYS A 76 4.99 5.67 16.47
C LYS A 76 4.42 6.28 15.21
N PHE A 77 3.25 5.82 14.77
CA PHE A 77 2.56 6.41 13.63
C PHE A 77 2.17 7.86 13.92
N THR A 78 1.55 8.14 15.08
CA THR A 78 1.18 9.49 15.50
C THR A 78 2.41 10.41 15.65
N GLU A 79 3.49 9.93 16.29
CA GLU A 79 4.75 10.68 16.37
C GLU A 79 5.32 11.06 15.00
N ALA A 80 5.25 10.15 14.04
CA ALA A 80 5.72 10.40 12.67
C ALA A 80 4.88 11.46 11.96
N LEU A 81 3.55 11.45 12.16
CA LEU A 81 2.66 12.48 11.61
C LEU A 81 2.96 13.86 12.21
N ILE A 82 3.16 13.95 13.53
CA ILE A 82 3.52 15.21 14.21
C ILE A 82 4.85 15.75 13.66
N LYS A 83 5.89 14.91 13.56
CA LYS A 83 7.18 15.29 12.97
C LYS A 83 7.06 15.74 11.53
N ALA A 84 6.26 15.05 10.71
CA ALA A 84 6.03 15.42 9.33
C ALA A 84 5.29 16.77 9.21
N LYS A 85 4.30 17.04 10.08
CA LYS A 85 3.62 18.33 10.17
C LYS A 85 4.62 19.45 10.43
N ASP A 86 5.45 19.30 11.47
CA ASP A 86 6.37 20.34 11.93
C ASP A 86 7.51 20.60 10.93
N SER A 87 8.05 19.51 10.31
CA SER A 87 9.22 19.61 9.43
C SER A 87 8.89 19.87 7.97
N LEU A 88 7.75 19.37 7.46
CA LEU A 88 7.38 19.45 6.05
C LEU A 88 6.21 20.40 5.79
N GLY A 89 5.52 20.86 6.85
CA GLY A 89 4.36 21.74 6.75
C GLY A 89 3.18 21.05 6.07
N ILE A 90 2.94 19.80 6.37
CA ILE A 90 1.79 19.05 5.83
C ILE A 90 0.49 19.48 6.52
N HIS A 91 -0.62 19.37 5.80
CA HIS A 91 -1.96 19.68 6.30
C HIS A 91 -2.81 18.44 6.49
N SER A 92 -2.45 17.33 5.84
CA SER A 92 -3.22 16.08 5.90
C SER A 92 -2.34 14.84 5.73
N CYS A 93 -2.84 13.71 6.21
CA CYS A 93 -2.41 12.38 5.81
C CYS A 93 -3.45 11.78 4.87
N VAL A 94 -3.00 11.14 3.79
CA VAL A 94 -3.86 10.49 2.79
C VAL A 94 -3.76 8.99 2.95
N PHE A 95 -4.90 8.31 2.87
CA PHE A 95 -5.04 6.86 3.05
C PHE A 95 -5.71 6.24 1.82
N GLY A 96 -5.41 4.97 1.56
CA GLY A 96 -5.98 4.20 0.46
C GLY A 96 -7.19 3.36 0.87
N ASP A 97 -7.75 3.57 2.06
CA ASP A 97 -8.89 2.83 2.58
C ASP A 97 -10.17 3.16 1.81
N ILE A 98 -11.01 2.12 1.60
CA ILE A 98 -12.19 2.21 0.71
C ILE A 98 -13.48 2.32 1.52
N ASP A 99 -13.77 1.37 2.42
CA ASP A 99 -15.09 1.30 3.10
C ASP A 99 -15.07 0.61 4.46
N LEU A 100 -13.91 0.24 5.00
CA LEU A 100 -13.81 -0.36 6.34
C LEU A 100 -13.82 0.74 7.41
N GLU A 101 -14.97 0.95 8.09
CA GLU A 101 -15.16 2.05 9.04
C GLU A 101 -14.13 2.02 10.19
N ALA A 102 -13.79 0.84 10.73
CA ALA A 102 -12.78 0.72 11.78
C ALA A 102 -11.41 1.27 11.36
N HIS A 103 -11.00 1.05 10.10
CA HIS A 103 -9.76 1.62 9.56
C HIS A 103 -9.84 3.14 9.46
N ARG A 104 -10.96 3.67 8.96
CA ARG A 104 -11.19 5.11 8.86
C ARG A 104 -11.17 5.78 10.23
N GLU A 105 -11.84 5.20 11.21
CA GLU A 105 -11.85 5.71 12.59
C GLU A 105 -10.43 5.76 13.17
N TRP A 106 -9.66 4.68 13.02
CA TRP A 106 -8.28 4.61 13.48
C TRP A 106 -7.40 5.68 12.81
N CYS A 107 -7.43 5.76 11.49
CA CYS A 107 -6.66 6.74 10.71
C CYS A 107 -7.03 8.18 11.10
N THR A 108 -8.34 8.45 11.27
CA THR A 108 -8.85 9.76 11.66
C THR A 108 -8.39 10.13 13.07
N ALA A 109 -8.44 9.20 14.02
CA ALA A 109 -7.95 9.41 15.38
C ALA A 109 -6.46 9.78 15.40
N ARG A 110 -5.61 9.05 14.65
CA ARG A 110 -4.17 9.37 14.56
C ARG A 110 -3.92 10.75 13.96
N CYS A 111 -4.66 11.11 12.92
CA CYS A 111 -4.55 12.44 12.31
C CYS A 111 -5.00 13.56 13.26
N ASN A 112 -6.10 13.35 13.98
CA ASN A 112 -6.61 14.31 14.98
C ASN A 112 -5.60 14.56 16.10
N GLU A 113 -4.97 13.49 16.62
CA GLU A 113 -3.90 13.61 17.64
C GLU A 113 -2.70 14.39 17.11
N ALA A 114 -2.35 14.22 15.83
CA ALA A 114 -1.28 14.99 15.20
C ALA A 114 -1.72 16.42 14.81
N GLY A 115 -3.01 16.75 14.89
CA GLY A 115 -3.57 18.04 14.50
C GLY A 115 -3.48 18.29 13.00
N ILE A 116 -3.76 17.26 12.18
CA ILE A 116 -3.87 17.31 10.72
C ILE A 116 -5.17 16.62 10.26
N GLU A 117 -5.55 16.83 8.99
CA GLU A 117 -6.73 16.21 8.40
C GLU A 117 -6.42 14.77 7.92
N ALA A 118 -7.35 13.82 8.12
CA ALA A 118 -7.35 12.55 7.42
C ALA A 118 -8.09 12.68 6.08
N ASN A 119 -7.52 12.16 5.00
CA ASN A 119 -8.11 12.25 3.66
C ASN A 119 -8.16 10.87 3.01
N PHE A 120 -9.36 10.48 2.54
CA PHE A 120 -9.65 9.17 1.97
C PHE A 120 -10.19 9.33 0.53
N PRO A 121 -9.31 9.43 -0.48
CA PRO A 121 -9.74 9.71 -1.86
C PRO A 121 -10.57 8.61 -2.52
N LEU A 122 -10.61 7.41 -1.94
CA LEU A 122 -11.31 6.23 -2.47
C LEU A 122 -12.56 5.87 -1.66
N TRP A 123 -12.88 6.68 -0.63
CA TRP A 123 -13.89 6.33 0.37
C TRP A 123 -15.29 6.13 -0.22
N GLN A 124 -15.89 4.97 0.11
CA GLN A 124 -17.23 4.55 -0.29
C GLN A 124 -17.45 4.47 -1.82
N GLU A 125 -16.38 4.33 -2.58
CA GLU A 125 -16.50 4.07 -4.01
C GLU A 125 -16.64 2.56 -4.30
N ASN A 126 -17.14 2.22 -5.48
CA ASN A 126 -17.30 0.84 -5.88
C ASN A 126 -15.94 0.15 -6.01
N ARG A 127 -15.73 -0.93 -5.27
CA ARG A 127 -14.46 -1.67 -5.17
C ARG A 127 -13.97 -2.16 -6.54
N GLU A 128 -14.84 -2.72 -7.37
CA GLU A 128 -14.50 -3.22 -8.70
C GLU A 128 -14.13 -2.08 -9.66
N GLU A 129 -14.85 -0.97 -9.61
CA GLU A 129 -14.55 0.21 -10.43
C GLU A 129 -13.18 0.81 -10.06
N LEU A 130 -12.82 0.83 -8.78
CA LEU A 130 -11.50 1.30 -8.32
C LEU A 130 -10.36 0.44 -8.87
N VAL A 131 -10.53 -0.89 -8.89
CA VAL A 131 -9.53 -1.79 -9.49
C VAL A 131 -9.41 -1.53 -10.99
N TYR A 132 -10.51 -1.34 -11.69
CA TYR A 132 -10.46 -1.03 -13.12
C TYR A 132 -9.86 0.35 -13.38
N GLU A 133 -10.18 1.37 -12.57
CA GLU A 133 -9.52 2.68 -12.68
C GLU A 133 -8.01 2.58 -12.48
N PHE A 134 -7.55 1.78 -11.51
CA PHE A 134 -6.13 1.52 -11.29
C PHE A 134 -5.47 0.93 -12.55
N ILE A 135 -6.07 -0.12 -13.14
CA ILE A 135 -5.56 -0.79 -14.35
C ILE A 135 -5.57 0.19 -15.53
N ASP A 136 -6.69 0.89 -15.77
CA ASP A 136 -6.86 1.80 -16.90
C ASP A 136 -5.98 3.06 -16.78
N SER A 137 -5.57 3.42 -15.58
CA SER A 137 -4.58 4.48 -15.35
C SER A 137 -3.15 4.08 -15.76
N GLY A 138 -2.95 2.86 -16.24
CA GLY A 138 -1.67 2.36 -16.75
C GLY A 138 -0.73 1.82 -15.68
N PHE A 139 -1.20 1.66 -14.45
CA PHE A 139 -0.41 1.03 -13.39
C PHE A 139 -0.34 -0.48 -13.57
N LYS A 140 0.82 -1.05 -13.20
CA LYS A 140 1.03 -2.49 -13.19
C LYS A 140 1.36 -2.97 -11.78
N THR A 141 0.68 -3.99 -11.34
CA THR A 141 0.86 -4.60 -10.04
C THR A 141 0.83 -6.11 -10.10
N VAL A 142 1.52 -6.75 -9.18
CA VAL A 142 1.45 -8.19 -9.00
C VAL A 142 0.75 -8.53 -7.71
N ILE A 143 0.04 -9.65 -7.69
CA ILE A 143 -0.50 -10.27 -6.49
C ILE A 143 0.67 -10.87 -5.72
N LYS A 144 0.95 -10.32 -4.54
CA LYS A 144 2.12 -10.69 -3.73
C LYS A 144 1.77 -11.68 -2.62
N ASN A 145 0.63 -11.51 -2.01
CA ASN A 145 0.11 -12.38 -0.96
C ASN A 145 -1.32 -12.79 -1.31
N VAL A 146 -1.70 -13.99 -0.92
CA VAL A 146 -3.09 -14.49 -1.01
C VAL A 146 -3.47 -15.17 0.29
N LYS A 147 -4.73 -15.07 0.66
CA LYS A 147 -5.34 -15.81 1.75
C LYS A 147 -5.87 -17.13 1.18
N LEU A 148 -5.23 -18.24 1.52
CA LEU A 148 -5.50 -19.56 0.92
C LEU A 148 -6.92 -20.05 1.12
N GLU A 149 -7.61 -19.59 2.17
CA GLU A 149 -9.02 -19.90 2.40
C GLU A 149 -9.96 -19.20 1.41
N CYS A 150 -9.49 -18.12 0.76
CA CYS A 150 -10.28 -17.31 -0.17
C CYS A 150 -9.94 -17.60 -1.63
N MET A 151 -8.66 -17.83 -1.93
CA MET A 151 -8.17 -18.01 -3.30
C MET A 151 -6.92 -18.89 -3.35
N GLY A 152 -6.66 -19.52 -4.50
CA GLY A 152 -5.55 -20.47 -4.66
C GLY A 152 -4.17 -19.81 -4.76
N GLU A 153 -3.11 -20.59 -4.54
CA GLU A 153 -1.72 -20.16 -4.68
C GLU A 153 -1.36 -19.76 -6.11
N ASP A 154 -2.11 -20.24 -7.09
CA ASP A 154 -1.91 -19.93 -8.53
C ASP A 154 -2.13 -18.46 -8.87
N PHE A 155 -2.74 -17.68 -7.97
CA PHE A 155 -2.82 -16.23 -8.10
C PHE A 155 -1.53 -15.51 -7.73
N LEU A 156 -0.64 -16.12 -6.95
CA LEU A 156 0.63 -15.49 -6.57
C LEU A 156 1.50 -15.19 -7.80
N GLY A 157 1.98 -13.96 -7.89
CA GLY A 157 2.80 -13.48 -9.00
C GLY A 157 2.04 -13.14 -10.27
N LYS A 158 0.71 -13.37 -10.34
CA LYS A 158 -0.08 -12.88 -11.48
C LYS A 158 -0.09 -11.35 -11.50
N VAL A 159 0.06 -10.79 -12.68
CA VAL A 159 -0.18 -9.36 -12.92
C VAL A 159 -1.68 -9.12 -12.88
N LEU A 160 -2.09 -8.12 -12.10
CA LEU A 160 -3.50 -7.78 -11.97
C LEU A 160 -4.01 -7.12 -13.27
N THR A 161 -4.72 -7.91 -14.07
CA THR A 161 -5.39 -7.49 -15.31
C THR A 161 -6.90 -7.62 -15.14
N ARG A 162 -7.68 -7.10 -16.11
CA ARG A 162 -9.13 -7.26 -16.09
C ARG A 162 -9.57 -8.72 -16.09
N GLU A 163 -8.80 -9.60 -16.74
CA GLU A 163 -9.05 -11.06 -16.77
C GLU A 163 -8.79 -11.66 -15.40
N VAL A 164 -7.66 -11.31 -14.76
CA VAL A 164 -7.33 -11.79 -13.41
C VAL A 164 -8.34 -11.30 -12.37
N VAL A 165 -8.89 -10.08 -12.52
CA VAL A 165 -9.98 -9.59 -11.66
C VAL A 165 -11.24 -10.46 -11.82
N LYS A 166 -11.59 -10.91 -13.04
CA LYS A 166 -12.69 -11.85 -13.23
C LYS A 166 -12.42 -13.19 -12.56
N ASP A 167 -11.21 -13.74 -12.74
CA ASP A 167 -10.81 -15.00 -12.09
C ASP A 167 -10.93 -14.89 -10.56
N ILE A 168 -10.50 -13.75 -9.95
CA ILE A 168 -10.65 -13.48 -8.53
C ILE A 168 -12.12 -13.53 -8.11
N LYS A 169 -12.99 -12.85 -8.84
CA LYS A 169 -14.44 -12.84 -8.56
C LYS A 169 -15.07 -14.24 -8.66
N GLU A 170 -14.58 -15.09 -9.57
CA GLU A 170 -15.03 -16.47 -9.71
C GLU A 170 -14.70 -17.33 -8.48
N THR A 171 -13.67 -16.97 -7.68
CA THR A 171 -13.40 -17.62 -6.39
C THR A 171 -14.39 -17.22 -5.29
N GLY A 172 -15.20 -16.19 -5.52
CA GLY A 172 -16.06 -15.57 -4.50
C GLY A 172 -15.37 -14.47 -3.69
N SER A 173 -14.09 -14.17 -4.00
CA SER A 173 -13.33 -13.12 -3.33
C SER A 173 -13.71 -11.73 -3.84
N ASP A 174 -13.48 -10.72 -3.01
CA ASP A 174 -13.64 -9.33 -3.39
C ASP A 174 -12.66 -8.93 -4.49
N ALA A 175 -13.17 -8.26 -5.53
CA ALA A 175 -12.37 -7.78 -6.66
C ALA A 175 -11.18 -6.91 -6.23
N CYS A 176 -11.33 -6.16 -5.13
CA CYS A 176 -10.32 -5.26 -4.59
C CYS A 176 -9.42 -5.90 -3.54
N GLY A 177 -9.84 -7.03 -2.94
CA GLY A 177 -9.11 -7.68 -1.85
C GLY A 177 -9.16 -6.90 -0.53
N GLU A 178 -10.19 -6.06 -0.34
CA GLU A 178 -10.30 -5.16 0.82
C GLU A 178 -10.50 -5.91 2.14
N ASN A 179 -11.03 -7.14 2.09
CA ASN A 179 -11.16 -7.97 3.28
C ASN A 179 -9.92 -8.84 3.55
N GLY A 180 -8.80 -8.54 2.92
CA GLY A 180 -7.52 -9.24 3.08
C GLY A 180 -7.36 -10.51 2.25
N GLU A 181 -8.18 -10.71 1.20
CA GLU A 181 -8.08 -11.88 0.34
C GLU A 181 -6.74 -11.93 -0.41
N TYR A 182 -6.24 -10.75 -0.83
CA TYR A 182 -4.93 -10.65 -1.45
C TYR A 182 -4.29 -9.27 -1.23
N HIS A 183 -2.98 -9.21 -1.31
CA HIS A 183 -2.23 -7.95 -1.33
C HIS A 183 -1.37 -7.85 -2.58
N THR A 184 -1.17 -6.62 -3.03
CA THR A 184 -0.46 -6.32 -4.27
C THR A 184 0.83 -5.53 -4.03
N PHE A 185 1.71 -5.56 -5.03
CA PHE A 185 2.88 -4.70 -5.13
C PHE A 185 2.92 -4.03 -6.50
N VAL A 186 2.83 -2.70 -6.51
CA VAL A 186 2.91 -1.89 -7.73
C VAL A 186 4.36 -1.73 -8.15
N TYR A 187 4.69 -2.12 -9.39
CA TYR A 187 6.05 -2.15 -9.89
C TYR A 187 6.29 -1.26 -11.11
N ASP A 188 5.21 -0.76 -11.76
CA ASP A 188 5.30 0.07 -12.96
C ASP A 188 4.02 0.93 -13.12
N GLY A 189 4.08 2.02 -13.89
CA GLY A 189 2.92 2.85 -14.21
C GLY A 189 3.23 4.34 -14.34
N THR A 190 2.21 5.15 -14.47
CA THR A 190 2.24 6.57 -14.89
C THR A 190 3.19 7.48 -14.09
N PHE A 191 3.56 7.10 -12.86
CA PHE A 191 4.56 7.79 -12.03
C PHE A 191 5.74 6.89 -11.65
N VAL A 192 5.64 5.59 -11.91
CA VAL A 192 6.56 4.56 -11.42
C VAL A 192 7.48 4.11 -12.55
N GLU A 193 7.87 5.02 -13.45
CA GLU A 193 8.91 4.68 -14.40
C GLU A 193 10.15 4.27 -13.62
N PHE A 194 10.56 2.96 -13.73
CA PHE A 194 11.87 2.45 -13.31
C PHE A 194 12.05 1.51 -12.11
N VAL A 195 11.06 1.09 -11.34
CA VAL A 195 11.34 0.04 -10.35
C VAL A 195 11.74 -1.28 -11.02
N ALA A 196 11.13 -1.58 -12.19
CA ALA A 196 11.41 -2.81 -12.94
C ALA A 196 12.76 -2.80 -13.69
N TYR A 197 13.25 -1.64 -14.10
CA TYR A 197 14.48 -1.54 -14.91
C TYR A 197 15.75 -1.75 -14.07
N PHE A 198 15.74 -1.34 -12.80
CA PHE A 198 16.89 -1.52 -11.89
C PHE A 198 16.96 -2.92 -11.27
N LEU A 199 15.82 -3.61 -11.15
CA LEU A 199 15.76 -4.93 -10.53
C LEU A 199 16.01 -6.08 -11.49
N GLY A 200 16.38 -5.87 -12.74
CA GLY A 200 16.64 -6.89 -13.74
C GLY A 200 15.74 -8.13 -13.63
N TYR A 201 15.22 -8.67 -14.70
CA TYR A 201 14.30 -9.83 -14.72
C TYR A 201 14.66 -11.00 -13.79
N LYS A 202 15.95 -11.16 -13.44
CA LYS A 202 16.44 -12.18 -12.50
C LYS A 202 16.13 -11.88 -11.03
N PHE A 203 15.97 -10.61 -10.64
CA PHE A 203 15.68 -10.22 -9.26
C PHE A 203 14.18 -10.41 -8.94
N TRP A 204 13.32 -10.18 -9.92
CA TRP A 204 11.88 -10.46 -9.83
C TRP A 204 11.59 -11.93 -9.53
N TYR A 205 12.21 -12.83 -10.27
CA TYR A 205 12.05 -14.27 -10.04
C TYR A 205 12.54 -14.69 -8.64
N LYS A 206 13.57 -14.02 -8.12
CA LYS A 206 14.14 -14.32 -6.81
C LYS A 206 13.30 -13.75 -5.67
N ILE A 207 12.66 -12.59 -5.82
CA ILE A 207 11.73 -12.01 -4.83
C ILE A 207 10.45 -12.85 -4.75
N ILE A 208 9.89 -13.24 -5.87
CA ILE A 208 8.72 -14.15 -5.92
C ILE A 208 9.10 -15.50 -5.29
N THR A 209 10.23 -16.09 -5.67
CA THR A 209 10.63 -17.44 -5.21
C THR A 209 11.06 -17.46 -3.73
N ILE A 210 11.73 -16.42 -3.23
CA ILE A 210 12.15 -16.35 -1.81
C ILE A 210 10.94 -16.12 -0.89
N ASN A 211 9.98 -15.31 -1.31
CA ASN A 211 8.76 -15.07 -0.53
C ASN A 211 7.76 -16.25 -0.63
N PHE A 212 7.80 -17.06 -1.67
CA PHE A 212 6.97 -18.27 -1.80
C PHE A 212 7.18 -19.27 -0.65
N LYS A 213 8.41 -19.41 -0.15
CA LYS A 213 8.69 -20.28 1.00
C LYS A 213 8.37 -19.66 2.36
N LEU A 214 8.28 -18.34 2.47
CA LEU A 214 8.00 -17.64 3.73
C LEU A 214 6.51 -17.35 3.96
N CYS A 215 5.70 -17.20 2.90
CA CYS A 215 4.25 -16.98 3.04
C CYS A 215 3.50 -18.21 3.57
N ILE A 216 4.04 -19.42 3.42
CA ILE A 216 3.41 -20.67 3.92
C ILE A 216 3.47 -20.79 5.46
N HIS A 217 4.26 -19.94 6.15
CA HIS A 217 4.53 -20.14 7.59
C HIS A 217 3.96 -19.04 8.52
N TYR A 218 3.27 -18.01 8.04
CA TYR A 218 2.76 -16.94 8.90
C TYR A 218 1.33 -16.53 8.54
N SER A 219 0.39 -17.40 8.85
CA SER A 219 -0.97 -16.98 9.19
C SER A 219 -0.97 -16.58 10.68
N PHE A 220 -0.69 -15.33 10.97
CA PHE A 220 -0.94 -14.78 12.30
C PHE A 220 -2.28 -14.06 12.29
N GLU A 221 -3.22 -14.63 13.03
CA GLU A 221 -4.41 -13.94 13.49
C GLU A 221 -4.00 -12.72 14.30
N ILE A 222 -4.25 -11.53 13.76
CA ILE A 222 -4.37 -10.33 14.57
C ILE A 222 -5.87 -10.14 14.75
N SER A 223 -6.39 -10.65 15.87
CA SER A 223 -7.70 -10.23 16.39
C SER A 223 -7.55 -8.82 16.94
N PHE A 224 -8.36 -7.91 16.38
CA PHE A 224 -8.60 -6.58 16.94
C PHE A 224 -9.57 -6.67 18.11
#